data_53f7ec901695a19386b10d6d4b223517
#
_entry.id   53f7ec901695a19386b10d6d4b223517
#
_cell.length_a   1.000
_cell.length_b   1.000
_cell.length_c   1.000
_cell.angle_alpha   90.00
_cell.angle_beta   90.00
_cell.angle_gamma   90.00
#
_symmetry.space_group_name_H-M   'P 1'
#
loop_
_entity.id
_entity.type
_entity.pdbx_description
1 polymer ?
#
loop_
_entity_poly.entity_id
_entity_poly.type
_entity_poly.pdbx_seq_one_letter_code
_entity_poly.pdbx_strand_id
1 'polypeptide(L)'
;AGMQGVEFIAVNTDAQDLKLSKAHTKIQIGLNLTKGLGAGAKIDIGQAAADESLNDIVNCLQGSNMVFIAAGMGGGTGTGSAHVIARAAKELNILTVGVVTLPFLYEGPSRMRRAQHGLEELRKHVDTIIVIPNQNLFKIASEQTTFEESFELSNNVLLHGVQSITDLMVRPGLINLDFADVETVMSAMGKAMMGTGEAEGEGRASKAAEMAISNPLIDDYTLKGAKGLLVNITGGKDLKLFEVDEAVNKVRSEVDTEAELIIGAITDPSLDGKMRVSIVATALDGQQPESKSVINMVHRIQNR
;
A
#
# COMPACT_ATOMS: atom_id res chain seq x y z
N ALA A 1 -13.44 1.89 7.55
CA ALA A 1 -12.78 0.79 6.86
C ALA A 1 -13.02 -0.58 7.52
N GLY A 2 -13.45 -0.66 8.77
CA GLY A 2 -13.82 -1.92 9.42
C GLY A 2 -12.66 -2.87 9.77
N MET A 3 -11.41 -2.41 9.68
CA MET A 3 -10.25 -3.19 10.15
C MET A 3 -10.19 -3.19 11.67
N GLN A 4 -9.87 -4.34 12.25
CA GLN A 4 -9.74 -4.52 13.70
C GLN A 4 -8.27 -4.43 14.11
N GLY A 5 -8.02 -3.97 15.34
CA GLY A 5 -6.69 -3.90 15.93
C GLY A 5 -5.79 -2.80 15.36
N VAL A 6 -6.34 -1.87 14.62
CA VAL A 6 -5.62 -0.75 14.01
C VAL A 6 -6.26 0.56 14.43
N GLU A 7 -5.45 1.50 14.90
CA GLU A 7 -5.89 2.86 15.18
C GLU A 7 -5.79 3.69 13.90
N PHE A 8 -6.87 4.39 13.57
CA PHE A 8 -6.93 5.25 12.39
C PHE A 8 -6.81 6.71 12.76
N ILE A 9 -5.91 7.39 12.05
CA ILE A 9 -5.68 8.81 12.20
C ILE A 9 -5.87 9.48 10.83
N ALA A 10 -6.84 10.37 10.72
CA ALA A 10 -7.02 11.18 9.52
C ALA A 10 -6.27 12.50 9.66
N VAL A 11 -5.48 12.83 8.66
CA VAL A 11 -4.68 14.05 8.61
C VAL A 11 -5.06 14.84 7.35
N ASN A 12 -5.47 16.07 7.51
CA ASN A 12 -5.82 16.93 6.37
C ASN A 12 -5.63 18.40 6.69
N THR A 13 -5.42 19.21 5.66
CA THR A 13 -5.46 20.67 5.72
C THR A 13 -6.89 21.19 5.54
N ASP A 14 -7.75 20.44 4.86
CA ASP A 14 -9.13 20.79 4.61
C ASP A 14 -10.03 20.37 5.78
N ALA A 15 -10.61 21.36 6.46
CA ALA A 15 -11.44 21.10 7.63
C ALA A 15 -12.75 20.38 7.29
N GLN A 16 -13.31 20.61 6.10
CA GLN A 16 -14.56 19.97 5.69
C GLN A 16 -14.37 18.50 5.40
N ASP A 17 -13.34 18.13 4.63
CA ASP A 17 -13.02 16.75 4.37
C ASP A 17 -12.68 15.98 5.66
N LEU A 18 -12.00 16.66 6.57
CA LEU A 18 -11.65 16.08 7.87
C LEU A 18 -12.89 15.75 8.71
N LYS A 19 -13.91 16.62 8.67
CA LYS A 19 -15.20 16.38 9.35
C LYS A 19 -15.93 15.16 8.80
N LEU A 20 -15.80 14.89 7.50
CA LEU A 20 -16.44 13.76 6.84
C LEU A 20 -15.70 12.45 7.06
N SER A 21 -14.49 12.47 7.56
CA SER A 21 -13.71 11.28 7.85
C SER A 21 -14.34 10.45 8.97
N LYS A 22 -14.27 9.13 8.82
CA LYS A 22 -14.75 8.15 9.82
C LYS A 22 -13.67 7.79 10.85
N ALA A 23 -12.47 8.36 10.77
CA ALA A 23 -11.40 8.11 11.73
C ALA A 23 -11.75 8.69 13.11
N HIS A 24 -11.39 7.98 14.17
CA HIS A 24 -11.60 8.44 15.54
C HIS A 24 -10.70 9.62 15.90
N THR A 25 -9.46 9.60 15.45
CA THR A 25 -8.50 10.67 15.67
C THR A 25 -8.37 11.49 14.38
N LYS A 26 -8.53 12.79 14.49
CA LYS A 26 -8.43 13.73 13.37
C LYS A 26 -7.44 14.82 13.70
N ILE A 27 -6.49 15.07 12.82
CA ILE A 27 -5.50 16.13 12.96
C ILE A 27 -5.65 17.09 11.78
N GLN A 28 -6.06 18.32 12.07
CA GLN A 28 -6.01 19.38 11.09
C GLN A 28 -4.61 19.99 11.10
N ILE A 29 -3.91 19.90 10.00
CA ILE A 29 -2.56 20.44 9.85
C ILE A 29 -2.59 21.77 9.13
N GLY A 30 -1.61 22.62 9.43
CA GLY A 30 -1.46 23.91 8.76
C GLY A 30 -2.60 24.87 8.98
N LEU A 31 -3.22 24.89 10.15
CA LEU A 31 -4.39 25.72 10.46
C LEU A 31 -4.11 27.21 10.18
N ASN A 32 -2.95 27.70 10.60
CA ASN A 32 -2.56 29.08 10.38
C ASN A 32 -2.17 29.37 8.93
N LEU A 33 -1.66 28.36 8.23
CA LEU A 33 -1.18 28.47 6.86
C LEU A 33 -2.31 28.44 5.84
N THR A 34 -3.28 27.53 6.01
CA THR A 34 -4.36 27.30 5.04
C THR A 34 -5.73 27.83 5.51
N LYS A 35 -5.87 28.13 6.79
CA LYS A 35 -7.13 28.53 7.42
C LYS A 35 -8.27 27.54 7.20
N GLY A 36 -7.92 26.26 7.06
CA GLY A 36 -8.90 25.18 6.86
C GLY A 36 -9.38 24.99 5.42
N LEU A 37 -8.81 25.70 4.46
CA LEU A 37 -9.26 25.68 3.06
C LEU A 37 -8.51 24.67 2.17
N GLY A 38 -7.52 23.95 2.74
CA GLY A 38 -6.73 22.99 1.99
C GLY A 38 -5.44 23.57 1.39
N ALA A 39 -4.63 22.72 0.79
CA ALA A 39 -3.33 23.09 0.24
C ALA A 39 -3.39 23.55 -1.23
N GLY A 40 -4.55 23.44 -1.89
CA GLY A 40 -4.72 23.86 -3.27
C GLY A 40 -3.80 23.17 -4.26
N ALA A 41 -3.56 21.86 -4.07
CA ALA A 41 -2.64 21.05 -4.88
C ALA A 41 -1.18 21.53 -4.88
N LYS A 42 -0.76 22.26 -3.86
CA LYS A 42 0.61 22.76 -3.69
C LYS A 42 1.36 21.89 -2.67
N ILE A 43 2.40 21.21 -3.13
CA ILE A 43 3.22 20.31 -2.28
C ILE A 43 3.88 21.08 -1.14
N ASP A 44 4.43 22.25 -1.42
CA ASP A 44 5.11 23.09 -0.42
C ASP A 44 4.18 23.49 0.73
N ILE A 45 2.92 23.74 0.44
CA ILE A 45 1.92 24.06 1.45
C ILE A 45 1.59 22.84 2.30
N GLY A 46 1.45 21.68 1.67
CA GLY A 46 1.23 20.40 2.38
C GLY A 46 2.40 20.06 3.32
N GLN A 47 3.61 20.24 2.85
CA GLN A 47 4.81 20.03 3.66
C GLN A 47 4.90 20.99 4.84
N ALA A 48 4.73 22.28 4.58
CA ALA A 48 4.76 23.31 5.62
C ALA A 48 3.64 23.12 6.65
N ALA A 49 2.46 22.68 6.20
CA ALA A 49 1.34 22.36 7.08
C ALA A 49 1.68 21.22 8.05
N ALA A 50 2.32 20.16 7.56
CA ALA A 50 2.76 19.07 8.41
C ALA A 50 3.87 19.50 9.40
N ASP A 51 4.80 20.32 8.94
CA ASP A 51 5.86 20.87 9.81
C ASP A 51 5.26 21.74 10.94
N GLU A 52 4.25 22.54 10.65
CA GLU A 52 3.54 23.36 11.65
C GLU A 52 2.88 22.49 12.73
N SER A 53 2.34 21.35 12.35
CA SER A 53 1.59 20.44 13.24
C SER A 53 2.41 19.24 13.71
N LEU A 54 3.73 19.29 13.59
CA LEU A 54 4.61 18.15 13.85
C LEU A 54 4.45 17.58 15.26
N ASN A 55 4.29 18.41 16.27
CA ASN A 55 4.11 17.97 17.64
C ASN A 55 2.85 17.12 17.83
N ASP A 56 1.76 17.51 17.21
CA ASP A 56 0.50 16.76 17.28
C ASP A 56 0.65 15.40 16.59
N ILE A 57 1.34 15.37 15.46
CA ILE A 57 1.64 14.14 14.72
C ILE A 57 2.50 13.20 15.56
N VAL A 58 3.58 13.70 16.14
CA VAL A 58 4.49 12.92 16.99
C VAL A 58 3.75 12.33 18.19
N ASN A 59 2.89 13.11 18.83
CA ASN A 59 2.11 12.64 19.98
C ASN A 59 1.20 11.46 19.60
N CYS A 60 0.63 11.47 18.40
CA CYS A 60 -0.21 10.37 17.91
C CYS A 60 0.60 9.12 17.59
N LEU A 61 1.86 9.26 17.18
CA LEU A 61 2.72 8.15 16.77
C LEU A 61 3.42 7.47 17.93
N GLN A 62 3.62 8.15 19.06
CA GLN A 62 4.35 7.60 20.18
C GLN A 62 3.75 6.30 20.73
N GLY A 63 4.59 5.33 21.02
CA GLY A 63 4.18 4.02 21.50
C GLY A 63 3.77 3.02 20.44
N SER A 64 3.72 3.43 19.17
CA SER A 64 3.44 2.52 18.07
C SER A 64 4.66 1.70 17.67
N ASN A 65 4.45 0.44 17.34
CA ASN A 65 5.50 -0.43 16.80
C ASN A 65 5.63 -0.29 15.28
N MET A 66 4.54 -0.03 14.62
CA MET A 66 4.43 0.07 13.17
C MET A 66 3.42 1.13 12.78
N VAL A 67 3.70 1.85 11.72
CA VAL A 67 2.78 2.83 11.14
C VAL A 67 2.68 2.62 9.63
N PHE A 68 1.44 2.65 9.13
CA PHE A 68 1.13 2.73 7.72
C PHE A 68 0.77 4.18 7.38
N ILE A 69 1.45 4.71 6.38
CA ILE A 69 1.14 6.03 5.85
C ILE A 69 0.50 5.84 4.49
N ALA A 70 -0.83 6.00 4.45
CA ALA A 70 -1.61 5.82 3.24
C ALA A 70 -1.96 7.18 2.64
N ALA A 71 -1.64 7.38 1.38
CA ALA A 71 -1.91 8.64 0.69
C ALA A 71 -2.10 8.43 -0.82
N GLY A 72 -3.02 9.19 -1.40
CA GLY A 72 -3.08 9.38 -2.85
C GLY A 72 -2.09 10.49 -3.23
N MET A 73 -1.10 10.17 -4.06
CA MET A 73 -0.12 11.13 -4.52
C MET A 73 -0.66 11.99 -5.65
N GLY A 74 -0.18 13.23 -5.75
CA GLY A 74 -0.55 14.18 -6.79
C GLY A 74 -1.27 15.43 -6.31
N GLY A 75 -1.91 15.37 -5.14
CA GLY A 75 -2.46 16.54 -4.47
C GLY A 75 -1.39 17.31 -3.70
N GLY A 76 -1.80 18.32 -2.94
CA GLY A 76 -0.88 19.11 -2.13
C GLY A 76 -0.61 18.51 -0.76
N THR A 77 -1.67 18.16 -0.04
CA THR A 77 -1.58 17.72 1.36
C THR A 77 -0.89 16.37 1.49
N GLY A 78 -1.41 15.32 0.85
CA GLY A 78 -0.83 13.97 0.95
C GLY A 78 0.57 13.91 0.37
N THR A 79 0.78 14.49 -0.79
CA THR A 79 2.06 14.52 -1.47
C THR A 79 3.13 15.25 -0.66
N GLY A 80 2.78 16.37 -0.03
CA GLY A 80 3.72 17.18 0.73
C GLY A 80 3.90 16.75 2.19
N SER A 81 2.85 16.20 2.82
CA SER A 81 2.87 15.86 4.25
C SER A 81 3.37 14.46 4.55
N ALA A 82 3.20 13.51 3.63
CA ALA A 82 3.49 12.09 3.89
C ALA A 82 4.93 11.86 4.34
N HIS A 83 5.91 12.46 3.65
CA HIS A 83 7.32 12.28 4.02
C HIS A 83 7.69 12.94 5.35
N VAL A 84 7.02 14.02 5.74
CA VAL A 84 7.23 14.66 7.05
C VAL A 84 6.77 13.73 8.17
N ILE A 85 5.61 13.12 8.01
CA ILE A 85 5.07 12.13 8.95
C ILE A 85 5.99 10.91 9.02
N ALA A 86 6.44 10.41 7.88
CA ALA A 86 7.35 9.26 7.79
C ALA A 86 8.68 9.54 8.51
N ARG A 87 9.27 10.71 8.29
CA ARG A 87 10.49 11.12 8.96
C ARG A 87 10.32 11.14 10.48
N ALA A 88 9.20 11.69 10.96
CA ALA A 88 8.90 11.72 12.39
C ALA A 88 8.77 10.30 12.96
N ALA A 89 8.09 9.39 12.25
CA ALA A 89 7.96 8.00 12.66
C ALA A 89 9.33 7.28 12.73
N LYS A 90 10.18 7.50 11.75
CA LYS A 90 11.53 6.91 11.73
C LYS A 90 12.40 7.43 12.87
N GLU A 91 12.31 8.70 13.22
CA GLU A 91 13.03 9.28 14.35
C GLU A 91 12.60 8.67 15.70
N LEU A 92 11.36 8.15 15.75
CA LEU A 92 10.84 7.43 16.92
C LEU A 92 11.14 5.92 16.87
N ASN A 93 11.92 5.45 15.92
CA ASN A 93 12.22 4.03 15.68
C ASN A 93 11.00 3.15 15.42
N ILE A 94 10.00 3.69 14.75
CA ILE A 94 8.78 2.98 14.37
C ILE A 94 8.99 2.39 12.97
N LEU A 95 8.63 1.12 12.78
CA LEU A 95 8.61 0.51 11.45
C LEU A 95 7.58 1.26 10.58
N THR A 96 8.06 1.87 9.50
CA THR A 96 7.26 2.80 8.69
C THR A 96 7.06 2.23 7.29
N VAL A 97 5.80 2.01 6.93
CA VAL A 97 5.40 1.50 5.61
C VAL A 97 4.52 2.54 4.92
N GLY A 98 4.96 2.98 3.75
CA GLY A 98 4.13 3.81 2.89
C GLY A 98 3.25 2.95 1.99
N VAL A 99 1.99 3.33 1.82
CA VAL A 99 1.07 2.71 0.86
C VAL A 99 0.45 3.84 0.05
N VAL A 100 0.88 4.00 -1.18
CA VAL A 100 0.53 5.16 -1.99
C VAL A 100 -0.04 4.77 -3.33
N THR A 101 -0.97 5.58 -3.83
CA THR A 101 -1.49 5.48 -5.19
C THR A 101 -0.87 6.57 -6.06
N LEU A 102 -0.54 6.22 -7.30
CA LEU A 102 -0.20 7.17 -8.35
C LEU A 102 -1.45 7.52 -9.14
N PRO A 103 -1.61 8.77 -9.59
CA PRO A 103 -2.82 9.20 -10.27
C PRO A 103 -3.04 8.49 -11.61
N PHE A 104 -4.29 8.46 -12.04
CA PHE A 104 -4.64 8.05 -13.40
C PHE A 104 -4.08 9.04 -14.42
N LEU A 105 -3.81 8.59 -15.63
CA LEU A 105 -3.30 9.47 -16.70
C LEU A 105 -4.25 10.60 -17.03
N TYR A 106 -5.59 10.38 -16.92
CA TYR A 106 -6.56 11.43 -17.20
C TYR A 106 -6.50 12.61 -16.21
N GLU A 107 -5.86 12.41 -15.04
CA GLU A 107 -5.69 13.49 -14.07
C GLU A 107 -4.63 14.51 -14.50
N GLY A 108 -3.87 14.19 -15.53
CA GLY A 108 -2.96 15.10 -16.20
C GLY A 108 -1.49 14.96 -15.80
N PRO A 109 -0.56 15.44 -16.65
CA PRO A 109 0.87 15.29 -16.42
C PRO A 109 1.39 16.10 -15.23
N SER A 110 0.79 17.23 -14.91
CA SER A 110 1.15 18.04 -13.74
C SER A 110 0.94 17.28 -12.44
N ARG A 111 -0.20 16.61 -12.33
CA ARG A 111 -0.53 15.81 -11.15
C ARG A 111 0.40 14.61 -11.02
N MET A 112 0.74 13.97 -12.13
CA MET A 112 1.69 12.87 -12.14
C MET A 112 3.10 13.34 -11.73
N ARG A 113 3.55 14.50 -12.17
CA ARG A 113 4.85 15.05 -11.74
C ARG A 113 4.89 15.30 -10.24
N ARG A 114 3.83 15.88 -9.67
CA ARG A 114 3.71 16.07 -8.23
C ARG A 114 3.73 14.74 -7.48
N ALA A 115 3.01 13.75 -8.02
CA ALA A 115 2.96 12.40 -7.45
C ALA A 115 4.34 11.74 -7.42
N GLN A 116 5.08 11.80 -8.50
CA GLN A 116 6.43 11.25 -8.59
C GLN A 116 7.40 11.94 -7.62
N HIS A 117 7.30 13.25 -7.50
CA HIS A 117 8.11 14.01 -6.54
C HIS A 117 7.80 13.58 -5.10
N GLY A 118 6.51 13.49 -4.75
CA GLY A 118 6.09 13.06 -3.41
C GLY A 118 6.50 11.63 -3.10
N LEU A 119 6.41 10.74 -4.09
CA LEU A 119 6.87 9.36 -3.97
C LEU A 119 8.37 9.30 -3.66
N GLU A 120 9.20 10.02 -4.39
CA GLU A 120 10.64 10.04 -4.17
C GLU A 120 11.01 10.62 -2.79
N GLU A 121 10.33 11.66 -2.35
CA GLU A 121 10.55 12.23 -1.02
C GLU A 121 10.11 11.26 0.09
N LEU A 122 8.95 10.63 -0.06
CA LEU A 122 8.47 9.65 0.92
C LEU A 122 9.39 8.43 1.01
N ARG A 123 9.88 7.96 -0.12
CA ARG A 123 10.76 6.79 -0.20
C ARG A 123 12.02 6.92 0.65
N LYS A 124 12.54 8.13 0.82
CA LYS A 124 13.73 8.40 1.64
C LYS A 124 13.50 8.16 3.13
N HIS A 125 12.27 8.13 3.58
CA HIS A 125 11.90 8.12 4.99
C HIS A 125 11.07 6.92 5.42
N VAL A 126 10.88 5.94 4.56
CA VAL A 126 10.14 4.71 4.87
C VAL A 126 11.04 3.49 4.79
N ASP A 127 10.68 2.44 5.49
CA ASP A 127 11.34 1.12 5.38
C ASP A 127 10.93 0.41 4.11
N THR A 128 9.65 0.45 3.80
CA THR A 128 9.06 -0.12 2.59
C THR A 128 7.98 0.81 2.07
N ILE A 129 7.89 0.94 0.76
CA ILE A 129 6.82 1.67 0.12
C ILE A 129 6.10 0.79 -0.89
N ILE A 130 4.80 0.60 -0.69
CA ILE A 130 3.91 -0.13 -1.59
C ILE A 130 3.32 0.90 -2.55
N VAL A 131 3.62 0.75 -3.83
CA VAL A 131 3.15 1.67 -4.87
C VAL A 131 2.03 1.02 -5.66
N ILE A 132 0.90 1.70 -5.75
CA ILE A 132 -0.28 1.27 -6.50
C ILE A 132 -0.46 2.24 -7.67
N PRO A 133 -0.06 1.85 -8.89
CA PRO A 133 -0.29 2.69 -10.07
C PRO A 133 -1.74 2.60 -10.51
N ASN A 134 -2.54 3.63 -10.25
CA ASN A 134 -3.98 3.64 -10.57
C ASN A 134 -4.25 3.33 -12.05
N GLN A 135 -3.37 3.73 -12.95
CA GLN A 135 -3.51 3.44 -14.37
C GLN A 135 -3.61 1.94 -14.66
N ASN A 136 -2.95 1.09 -13.86
CA ASN A 136 -3.02 -0.35 -14.02
C ASN A 136 -4.39 -0.92 -13.64
N LEU A 137 -5.22 -0.18 -12.91
CA LEU A 137 -6.59 -0.59 -12.58
C LEU A 137 -7.50 -0.65 -13.80
N PHE A 138 -7.15 0.04 -14.90
CA PHE A 138 -7.88 -0.09 -16.17
C PHE A 138 -7.87 -1.51 -16.72
N LYS A 139 -6.89 -2.32 -16.39
CA LYS A 139 -6.82 -3.72 -16.78
C LYS A 139 -7.85 -4.59 -16.05
N ILE A 140 -8.35 -4.11 -14.91
CA ILE A 140 -9.36 -4.80 -14.08
C ILE A 140 -10.74 -4.17 -14.29
N ALA A 141 -10.79 -2.88 -14.62
CA ALA A 141 -12.02 -2.14 -14.86
C ALA A 141 -12.67 -2.54 -16.20
N SER A 142 -14.00 -2.46 -16.26
CA SER A 142 -14.76 -2.62 -17.52
C SER A 142 -14.95 -1.26 -18.20
N GLU A 143 -15.35 -1.29 -19.48
CA GLU A 143 -15.72 -0.07 -20.20
C GLU A 143 -16.88 0.69 -19.56
N GLN A 144 -17.66 0.01 -18.74
CA GLN A 144 -18.81 0.58 -18.03
C GLN A 144 -18.47 1.16 -16.66
N THR A 145 -17.22 1.00 -16.22
CA THR A 145 -16.77 1.55 -14.94
C THR A 145 -16.83 3.08 -14.97
N THR A 146 -17.58 3.67 -14.05
CA THR A 146 -17.74 5.11 -13.97
C THR A 146 -16.49 5.78 -13.39
N PHE A 147 -16.39 7.09 -13.57
CA PHE A 147 -15.33 7.90 -13.00
C PHE A 147 -15.25 7.77 -11.47
N GLU A 148 -16.41 7.81 -10.81
CA GLU A 148 -16.52 7.65 -9.35
C GLU A 148 -16.09 6.24 -8.91
N GLU A 149 -16.51 5.20 -9.63
CA GLU A 149 -16.14 3.81 -9.36
C GLU A 149 -14.62 3.59 -9.49
N SER A 150 -13.94 4.32 -10.37
CA SER A 150 -12.49 4.20 -10.51
C SER A 150 -11.74 4.66 -9.27
N PHE A 151 -12.21 5.71 -8.60
CA PHE A 151 -11.64 6.15 -7.33
C PHE A 151 -11.96 5.18 -6.19
N GLU A 152 -13.12 4.55 -6.19
CA GLU A 152 -13.47 3.49 -5.23
C GLU A 152 -12.56 2.27 -5.40
N LEU A 153 -12.25 1.87 -6.63
CA LEU A 153 -11.28 0.81 -6.91
C LEU A 153 -9.91 1.13 -6.31
N SER A 154 -9.43 2.34 -6.52
CA SER A 154 -8.17 2.80 -5.96
C SER A 154 -8.16 2.74 -4.42
N ASN A 155 -9.23 3.23 -3.79
CA ASN A 155 -9.37 3.21 -2.34
C ASN A 155 -9.43 1.77 -1.79
N ASN A 156 -10.13 0.87 -2.47
CA ASN A 156 -10.22 -0.52 -2.07
C ASN A 156 -8.87 -1.24 -2.17
N VAL A 157 -8.10 -0.97 -3.21
CA VAL A 157 -6.76 -1.54 -3.36
C VAL A 157 -5.82 -1.03 -2.26
N LEU A 158 -5.88 0.26 -1.93
CA LEU A 158 -5.15 0.82 -0.79
C LEU A 158 -5.50 0.11 0.52
N LEU A 159 -6.79 -0.05 0.77
CA LEU A 159 -7.28 -0.76 1.96
C LEU A 159 -6.76 -2.19 2.00
N HIS A 160 -6.87 -2.92 0.90
CA HIS A 160 -6.38 -4.31 0.81
C HIS A 160 -4.87 -4.39 1.00
N GLY A 161 -4.11 -3.39 0.54
CA GLY A 161 -2.67 -3.33 0.76
C GLY A 161 -2.29 -3.25 2.22
N VAL A 162 -2.95 -2.40 2.98
CA VAL A 162 -2.77 -2.30 4.43
C VAL A 162 -3.28 -3.54 5.13
N GLN A 163 -4.48 -3.99 4.79
CA GLN A 163 -5.14 -5.11 5.43
C GLN A 163 -4.41 -6.43 5.24
N SER A 164 -3.79 -6.65 4.09
CA SER A 164 -3.01 -7.86 3.81
C SER A 164 -1.85 -8.07 4.79
N ILE A 165 -1.34 -6.99 5.35
CA ILE A 165 -0.25 -7.04 6.33
C ILE A 165 -0.80 -7.06 7.76
N THR A 166 -1.74 -6.18 8.07
CA THR A 166 -2.28 -6.05 9.44
C THR A 166 -3.05 -7.28 9.90
N ASP A 167 -3.80 -7.91 9.00
CA ASP A 167 -4.58 -9.11 9.34
C ASP A 167 -3.69 -10.28 9.76
N LEU A 168 -2.49 -10.38 9.24
CA LEU A 168 -1.53 -11.43 9.63
C LEU A 168 -1.07 -11.31 11.08
N MET A 169 -1.13 -10.11 11.65
CA MET A 169 -0.69 -9.84 13.02
C MET A 169 -1.84 -9.84 14.02
N VAL A 170 -3.04 -9.42 13.61
CA VAL A 170 -4.14 -9.15 14.54
C VAL A 170 -5.32 -10.12 14.44
N ARG A 171 -5.48 -10.85 13.33
CA ARG A 171 -6.56 -11.83 13.18
C ARG A 171 -6.09 -13.22 13.58
N PRO A 172 -6.92 -13.98 14.32
CA PRO A 172 -6.62 -15.38 14.61
C PRO A 172 -6.66 -16.21 13.32
N GLY A 173 -5.73 -17.14 13.20
CA GLY A 173 -5.61 -17.94 11.99
C GLY A 173 -4.83 -19.23 12.21
N LEU A 174 -4.65 -19.99 11.13
CA LEU A 174 -3.90 -21.24 11.11
C LEU A 174 -2.40 -20.99 11.26
N ILE A 175 -1.91 -19.91 10.69
CA ILE A 175 -0.51 -19.48 10.78
C ILE A 175 -0.53 -18.00 11.10
N ASN A 176 -0.10 -17.62 12.29
CA ASN A 176 0.01 -16.24 12.72
C ASN A 176 1.46 -15.78 12.61
N LEU A 177 1.65 -14.52 12.25
CA LEU A 177 2.96 -13.90 12.18
C LEU A 177 3.20 -13.01 13.40
N ASP A 178 4.41 -13.10 13.94
CA ASP A 178 4.89 -12.15 14.93
C ASP A 178 5.30 -10.85 14.24
N PHE A 179 5.23 -9.76 14.98
CA PHE A 179 5.73 -8.47 14.51
C PHE A 179 7.20 -8.56 14.02
N ALA A 180 8.02 -9.34 14.70
CA ALA A 180 9.43 -9.54 14.34
C ALA A 180 9.60 -10.13 12.93
N ASP A 181 8.73 -11.06 12.54
CA ASP A 181 8.76 -11.66 11.20
C ASP A 181 8.40 -10.63 10.12
N VAL A 182 7.37 -9.85 10.36
CA VAL A 182 6.95 -8.77 9.46
C VAL A 182 8.04 -7.71 9.36
N GLU A 183 8.62 -7.31 10.48
CA GLU A 183 9.73 -6.36 10.53
C GLU A 183 10.92 -6.83 9.70
N THR A 184 11.26 -8.12 9.79
CA THR A 184 12.39 -8.70 9.04
C THR A 184 12.20 -8.55 7.52
N VAL A 185 10.98 -8.76 7.01
CA VAL A 185 10.69 -8.63 5.57
C VAL A 185 10.54 -7.17 5.16
N MET A 186 9.94 -6.34 6.01
CA MET A 186 9.57 -4.97 5.65
C MET A 186 10.66 -3.93 5.93
N SER A 187 11.64 -4.24 6.81
CA SER A 187 12.72 -3.30 7.13
C SER A 187 13.68 -3.14 5.96
N ALA A 188 13.91 -1.89 5.55
CA ALA A 188 14.88 -1.52 4.53
C ALA A 188 14.71 -2.26 3.19
N MET A 189 13.48 -2.67 2.87
CA MET A 189 13.18 -3.42 1.64
C MET A 189 12.88 -2.55 0.44
N GLY A 190 12.81 -1.23 0.60
CA GLY A 190 12.60 -0.31 -0.51
C GLY A 190 11.21 -0.42 -1.14
N LYS A 191 11.16 -0.39 -2.47
CA LYS A 191 9.89 -0.40 -3.21
C LYS A 191 9.25 -1.79 -3.20
N ALA A 192 7.96 -1.84 -2.95
CA ALA A 192 7.15 -3.05 -2.97
C ALA A 192 5.92 -2.89 -3.86
N MET A 193 5.39 -4.01 -4.33
CA MET A 193 4.13 -4.07 -5.06
C MET A 193 3.25 -5.16 -4.46
N MET A 194 1.95 -5.04 -4.69
CA MET A 194 0.99 -6.00 -4.17
C MET A 194 0.11 -6.58 -5.26
N GLY A 195 -0.34 -7.79 -5.03
CA GLY A 195 -1.34 -8.44 -5.86
C GLY A 195 -2.27 -9.27 -5.00
N THR A 196 -3.51 -9.42 -5.46
CA THR A 196 -4.52 -10.21 -4.76
C THR A 196 -5.32 -11.03 -5.76
N GLY A 197 -5.72 -12.22 -5.34
CA GLY A 197 -6.58 -13.08 -6.12
C GLY A 197 -7.56 -13.80 -5.22
N GLU A 198 -8.78 -14.01 -5.70
CA GLU A 198 -9.85 -14.69 -4.97
C GLU A 198 -10.52 -15.71 -5.88
N ALA A 199 -10.75 -16.90 -5.38
CA ALA A 199 -11.39 -17.96 -6.12
C ALA A 199 -12.26 -18.83 -5.22
N GLU A 200 -13.20 -19.55 -5.83
CA GLU A 200 -14.10 -20.49 -5.17
C GLU A 200 -14.16 -21.80 -5.93
N GLY A 201 -14.66 -22.83 -5.26
CA GLY A 201 -14.85 -24.13 -5.85
C GLY A 201 -13.60 -24.98 -5.95
N GLU A 202 -13.63 -25.99 -6.83
CA GLU A 202 -12.52 -26.91 -7.03
C GLU A 202 -11.30 -26.20 -7.65
N GLY A 203 -10.11 -26.47 -7.11
CA GLY A 203 -8.88 -25.84 -7.56
C GLY A 203 -8.74 -24.37 -7.16
N ARG A 204 -9.50 -23.91 -6.20
CA ARG A 204 -9.49 -22.50 -5.76
C ARG A 204 -8.12 -22.02 -5.28
N ALA A 205 -7.35 -22.88 -4.66
CA ALA A 205 -6.02 -22.52 -4.15
C ALA A 205 -5.06 -22.11 -5.29
N SER A 206 -4.95 -22.96 -6.32
CA SER A 206 -4.15 -22.65 -7.51
C SER A 206 -4.67 -21.42 -8.26
N LYS A 207 -6.00 -21.31 -8.40
CA LYS A 207 -6.63 -20.19 -9.11
C LYS A 207 -6.40 -18.87 -8.40
N ALA A 208 -6.61 -18.82 -7.07
CA ALA A 208 -6.40 -17.62 -6.28
C ALA A 208 -4.93 -17.19 -6.30
N ALA A 209 -4.00 -18.14 -6.15
CA ALA A 209 -2.57 -17.87 -6.22
C ALA A 209 -2.15 -17.35 -7.61
N GLU A 210 -2.65 -17.96 -8.69
CA GLU A 210 -2.38 -17.51 -10.04
C GLU A 210 -2.89 -16.09 -10.30
N MET A 211 -4.10 -15.78 -9.84
CA MET A 211 -4.66 -14.43 -9.95
C MET A 211 -3.85 -13.40 -9.18
N ALA A 212 -3.34 -13.76 -8.00
CA ALA A 212 -2.51 -12.88 -7.21
C ALA A 212 -1.17 -12.59 -7.91
N ILE A 213 -0.54 -13.61 -8.46
CA ILE A 213 0.73 -13.52 -9.21
C ILE A 213 0.56 -12.69 -10.47
N SER A 214 -0.54 -12.90 -11.19
CA SER A 214 -0.85 -12.25 -12.48
C SER A 214 -1.58 -10.92 -12.31
N ASN A 215 -1.74 -10.43 -11.08
CA ASN A 215 -2.45 -9.19 -10.83
C ASN A 215 -1.76 -8.04 -11.57
N PRO A 216 -2.52 -7.18 -12.31
CA PRO A 216 -1.94 -6.06 -13.05
C PRO A 216 -1.16 -5.05 -12.21
N LEU A 217 -1.34 -5.05 -10.90
CA LEU A 217 -0.58 -4.21 -9.97
C LEU A 217 0.83 -4.73 -9.73
N ILE A 218 1.08 -6.02 -10.02
CA ILE A 218 2.41 -6.62 -9.99
C ILE A 218 2.92 -6.71 -11.42
N ASP A 219 4.05 -6.11 -11.68
CA ASP A 219 4.75 -6.24 -12.96
C ASP A 219 5.48 -7.59 -12.99
N ASP A 220 5.39 -8.33 -14.11
CA ASP A 220 6.00 -9.66 -14.27
C ASP A 220 7.50 -9.68 -13.97
N TYR A 221 8.18 -8.58 -14.22
CA TYR A 221 9.61 -8.46 -13.95
C TYR A 221 9.96 -8.40 -12.47
N THR A 222 9.06 -7.91 -11.65
CA THR A 222 9.33 -7.61 -10.24
C THR A 222 9.24 -8.83 -9.35
N LEU A 223 8.36 -9.77 -9.67
CA LEU A 223 8.16 -10.94 -8.83
C LEU A 223 9.38 -11.86 -8.81
N LYS A 224 10.03 -12.06 -9.95
CA LYS A 224 11.23 -12.90 -10.05
C LYS A 224 12.46 -12.32 -9.35
N GLY A 225 12.56 -11.00 -9.30
CA GLY A 225 13.67 -10.32 -8.64
C GLY A 225 13.38 -9.91 -7.21
N ALA A 226 12.19 -10.20 -6.70
CA ALA A 226 11.85 -9.88 -5.34
C ALA A 226 12.74 -10.62 -4.35
N LYS A 227 13.26 -9.92 -3.36
CA LYS A 227 14.10 -10.51 -2.30
C LYS A 227 13.27 -11.00 -1.13
N GLY A 228 12.07 -10.47 -0.96
CA GLY A 228 11.16 -10.89 0.08
C GLY A 228 9.72 -10.88 -0.41
N LEU A 229 8.94 -11.84 0.04
CA LEU A 229 7.51 -11.92 -0.19
C LEU A 229 6.78 -12.15 1.11
N LEU A 230 5.73 -11.40 1.30
CA LEU A 230 4.73 -11.65 2.32
C LEU A 230 3.50 -12.23 1.63
N VAL A 231 3.09 -13.43 2.01
CA VAL A 231 1.94 -14.12 1.44
C VAL A 231 0.88 -14.27 2.53
N ASN A 232 -0.28 -13.70 2.31
CA ASN A 232 -1.44 -13.82 3.18
C ASN A 232 -2.49 -14.70 2.49
N ILE A 233 -2.84 -15.81 3.11
CA ILE A 233 -3.89 -16.69 2.64
C ILE A 233 -5.07 -16.56 3.59
N THR A 234 -6.22 -16.16 3.05
CA THR A 234 -7.45 -15.98 3.82
C THR A 234 -8.54 -16.89 3.27
N GLY A 235 -9.18 -17.63 4.14
CA GLY A 235 -10.31 -18.47 3.78
C GLY A 235 -11.33 -18.51 4.90
N GLY A 236 -12.47 -19.14 4.66
CA GLY A 236 -13.46 -19.43 5.69
C GLY A 236 -13.04 -20.61 6.57
N LYS A 237 -13.97 -21.10 7.38
CA LYS A 237 -13.72 -22.26 8.24
C LYS A 237 -13.42 -23.53 7.46
N ASP A 238 -13.76 -23.57 6.19
CA ASP A 238 -13.54 -24.68 5.28
C ASP A 238 -12.14 -24.69 4.64
N LEU A 239 -11.29 -23.71 4.96
CA LEU A 239 -9.91 -23.65 4.46
C LEU A 239 -9.09 -24.83 4.96
N LYS A 240 -8.55 -25.61 4.04
CA LYS A 240 -7.76 -26.79 4.36
C LYS A 240 -6.28 -26.49 4.34
N LEU A 241 -5.53 -27.13 5.23
CA LEU A 241 -4.07 -27.01 5.24
C LEU A 241 -3.44 -27.37 3.89
N PHE A 242 -3.97 -28.36 3.21
CA PHE A 242 -3.52 -28.78 1.88
C PHE A 242 -3.68 -27.66 0.84
N GLU A 243 -4.72 -26.88 0.94
CA GLU A 243 -4.96 -25.74 0.06
C GLU A 243 -3.96 -24.59 0.32
N VAL A 244 -3.60 -24.38 1.58
CA VAL A 244 -2.56 -23.42 1.96
C VAL A 244 -1.23 -23.83 1.32
N ASP A 245 -0.85 -25.10 1.45
CA ASP A 245 0.37 -25.65 0.85
C ASP A 245 0.39 -25.50 -0.67
N GLU A 246 -0.71 -25.83 -1.34
CA GLU A 246 -0.85 -25.71 -2.79
C GLU A 246 -0.67 -24.24 -3.27
N ALA A 247 -1.32 -23.29 -2.60
CA ALA A 247 -1.18 -21.88 -2.93
C ALA A 247 0.25 -21.37 -2.73
N VAL A 248 0.88 -21.74 -1.63
CA VAL A 248 2.27 -21.39 -1.32
C VAL A 248 3.23 -21.95 -2.36
N ASN A 249 3.07 -23.21 -2.74
CA ASN A 249 3.92 -23.84 -3.75
C ASN A 249 3.78 -23.16 -5.11
N LYS A 250 2.57 -22.74 -5.46
CA LYS A 250 2.33 -21.99 -6.69
C LYS A 250 3.07 -20.66 -6.69
N VAL A 251 3.04 -19.93 -5.58
CA VAL A 251 3.77 -18.67 -5.43
C VAL A 251 5.29 -18.93 -5.49
N ARG A 252 5.79 -19.94 -4.79
CA ARG A 252 7.23 -20.30 -4.79
C ARG A 252 7.76 -20.60 -6.17
N SER A 253 6.95 -21.21 -7.04
CA SER A 253 7.36 -21.54 -8.41
C SER A 253 7.64 -20.33 -9.28
N GLU A 254 7.12 -19.17 -8.91
CA GLU A 254 7.23 -17.93 -9.68
C GLU A 254 8.26 -16.94 -9.14
N VAL A 255 8.92 -17.27 -8.04
CA VAL A 255 9.93 -16.41 -7.40
C VAL A 255 11.29 -17.10 -7.37
N ASP A 256 12.33 -16.30 -7.16
CA ASP A 256 13.69 -16.82 -6.97
C ASP A 256 13.74 -17.71 -5.72
N THR A 257 14.51 -18.79 -5.79
CA THR A 257 14.70 -19.72 -4.67
C THR A 257 15.34 -19.07 -3.45
N GLU A 258 16.07 -17.99 -3.63
CA GLU A 258 16.71 -17.23 -2.55
C GLU A 258 15.79 -16.18 -1.92
N ALA A 259 14.59 -15.96 -2.48
CA ALA A 259 13.64 -15.02 -1.93
C ALA A 259 13.15 -15.51 -0.55
N GLU A 260 13.15 -14.60 0.41
CA GLU A 260 12.59 -14.88 1.74
C GLU A 260 11.07 -14.83 1.67
N LEU A 261 10.43 -15.95 2.04
CA LEU A 261 8.99 -16.10 1.97
C LEU A 261 8.41 -16.17 3.38
N ILE A 262 7.59 -15.20 3.72
CA ILE A 262 6.84 -15.20 4.99
C ILE A 262 5.37 -15.43 4.68
N ILE A 263 4.78 -16.43 5.33
CA ILE A 263 3.45 -16.92 5.04
C ILE A 263 2.59 -16.84 6.28
N GLY A 264 1.41 -16.27 6.15
CA GLY A 264 0.35 -16.32 7.12
C GLY A 264 -0.92 -16.89 6.51
N ALA A 265 -1.69 -17.58 7.32
CA ALA A 265 -2.99 -18.12 6.92
C ALA A 265 -4.01 -17.75 8.00
N ILE A 266 -5.05 -17.02 7.60
CA ILE A 266 -6.07 -16.53 8.52
C ILE A 266 -7.45 -17.01 8.12
N THR A 267 -8.33 -17.07 9.09
CA THR A 267 -9.72 -17.46 8.90
C THR A 267 -10.62 -16.22 8.99
N ASP A 268 -11.43 -16.03 7.97
CA ASP A 268 -12.46 -14.98 7.92
C ASP A 268 -13.79 -15.64 7.54
N PRO A 269 -14.77 -15.68 8.45
CA PRO A 269 -16.06 -16.33 8.16
C PRO A 269 -16.80 -15.75 6.96
N SER A 270 -16.55 -14.49 6.59
CA SER A 270 -17.15 -13.86 5.41
C SER A 270 -16.66 -14.48 4.09
N LEU A 271 -15.57 -15.24 4.12
CA LEU A 271 -15.01 -15.94 2.97
C LEU A 271 -15.33 -17.43 2.92
N ASP A 272 -16.37 -17.88 3.62
CA ASP A 272 -16.79 -19.28 3.51
C ASP A 272 -17.06 -19.66 2.04
N GLY A 273 -16.47 -20.77 1.60
CA GLY A 273 -16.51 -21.22 0.21
C GLY A 273 -15.48 -20.53 -0.71
N LYS A 274 -14.80 -19.50 -0.24
CA LYS A 274 -13.83 -18.73 -1.02
C LYS A 274 -12.44 -18.77 -0.40
N MET A 275 -11.44 -18.53 -1.24
CA MET A 275 -10.06 -18.40 -0.80
C MET A 275 -9.43 -17.20 -1.46
N ARG A 276 -8.78 -16.36 -0.65
CA ARG A 276 -8.05 -15.17 -1.13
C ARG A 276 -6.57 -15.35 -0.86
N VAL A 277 -5.76 -15.04 -1.86
CA VAL A 277 -4.30 -14.96 -1.74
C VAL A 277 -3.89 -13.52 -1.98
N SER A 278 -3.16 -12.94 -1.04
CA SER A 278 -2.59 -11.60 -1.17
C SER A 278 -1.07 -11.68 -1.05
N ILE A 279 -0.38 -10.98 -1.94
CA ILE A 279 1.08 -11.00 -2.01
C ILE A 279 1.59 -9.58 -1.91
N VAL A 280 2.61 -9.37 -1.07
CA VAL A 280 3.40 -8.16 -1.08
C VAL A 280 4.84 -8.56 -1.41
N ALA A 281 5.31 -8.13 -2.58
CA ALA A 281 6.67 -8.41 -3.05
C ALA A 281 7.56 -7.21 -2.77
N THR A 282 8.68 -7.43 -2.10
CA THR A 282 9.58 -6.38 -1.61
C THR A 282 10.95 -6.43 -2.27
N ALA A 283 11.73 -5.36 -2.07
CA ALA A 283 13.11 -5.22 -2.56
C ALA A 283 13.24 -5.23 -4.09
N LEU A 284 12.35 -4.48 -4.74
CA LEU A 284 12.28 -4.38 -6.20
C LEU A 284 13.30 -3.38 -6.78
N ASP A 285 13.97 -2.60 -5.94
CA ASP A 285 14.88 -1.53 -6.35
C ASP A 285 16.18 -2.02 -6.99
N GLY A 286 16.54 -3.29 -6.74
CA GLY A 286 17.75 -3.90 -7.30
C GLY A 286 17.61 -4.33 -8.77
N GLN A 287 16.46 -4.15 -9.40
CA GLN A 287 16.19 -4.58 -10.77
C GLN A 287 16.49 -3.50 -11.77
N GLN A 288 17.64 -3.62 -12.40
CA GLN A 288 18.13 -2.64 -13.39
C GLN A 288 17.23 -2.43 -14.63
N PRO A 289 16.50 -3.43 -15.18
CA PRO A 289 15.68 -3.20 -16.36
C PRO A 289 14.49 -2.27 -16.13
N GLU A 290 13.92 -2.22 -14.93
CA GLU A 290 12.79 -1.35 -14.62
C GLU A 290 13.17 0.11 -14.46
N SER A 291 14.31 0.39 -13.79
CA SER A 291 14.76 1.75 -13.59
C SER A 291 15.07 2.44 -14.93
N LYS A 292 15.57 1.69 -15.91
CA LYS A 292 15.82 2.22 -17.26
C LYS A 292 14.55 2.47 -18.05
N SER A 293 13.52 1.61 -17.93
CA SER A 293 12.25 1.81 -18.65
C SER A 293 11.45 2.97 -18.09
N VAL A 294 11.43 3.14 -16.77
CA VAL A 294 10.76 4.27 -16.11
C VAL A 294 11.48 5.58 -16.41
N ILE A 295 12.81 5.61 -16.34
CA ILE A 295 13.62 6.79 -16.70
C ILE A 295 13.41 7.15 -18.16
N ASN A 296 13.37 6.18 -19.06
CA ASN A 296 13.13 6.43 -20.49
C ASN A 296 11.69 6.92 -20.74
N MET A 297 10.70 6.45 -20.01
CA MET A 297 9.34 6.97 -20.08
C MET A 297 9.26 8.42 -19.57
N VAL A 298 9.92 8.73 -18.48
CA VAL A 298 9.98 10.09 -17.94
C VAL A 298 10.70 11.02 -18.90
N HIS A 299 11.82 10.62 -19.48
CA HIS A 299 12.53 11.40 -20.48
C HIS A 299 11.72 11.61 -21.77
N ARG A 300 10.95 10.62 -22.22
CA ARG A 300 10.06 10.76 -23.37
C ARG A 300 8.90 11.72 -23.11
N ILE A 301 8.43 11.80 -21.88
CA ILE A 301 7.37 12.73 -21.49
C ILE A 301 7.90 14.16 -21.32
N GLN A 302 9.13 14.32 -20.85
CA GLN A 302 9.76 15.64 -20.67
C GLN A 302 10.21 16.29 -21.99
N ASN A 303 10.47 15.50 -23.03
CA ASN A 303 10.92 15.97 -24.35
C ASN A 303 9.78 16.17 -25.37
N ARG A 304 8.54 16.10 -24.94
CA ARG A 304 7.34 16.46 -25.68
C ARG A 304 6.65 17.64 -25.02
#